data_a1a17af991b6a6b6c202b26b7a3d25ba
#
_entry.id   a1a17af991b6a6b6c202b26b7a3d25ba
#
_cell.length_a   1.000
_cell.length_b   1.000
_cell.length_c   1.000
_cell.angle_alpha   90.00
_cell.angle_beta   90.00
_cell.angle_gamma   90.00
#
_symmetry.space_group_name_H-M   'P 1'
#
loop_
_entity.id
_entity.type
_entity.pdbx_description
1 polymer ?
#
loop_
_entity_poly.entity_id
_entity_poly.type
_entity_poly.pdbx_seq_one_letter_code
_entity_poly.pdbx_strand_id
1 'polypeptide(L)'
;MHYTPHIDLAFSSVEHIMRDVNNGWLIRYIHANGASMFFIVVYSHIFRGLYYGSYMQPRQLLWCSGVIIFILMMGTAFMGYVLPWGQMSFWGATVITSLATAIPIIGQPIVDWLWGGFTINNATLNRFFSLHFVLPFVIAGLTVIHLALLHKDGSTSPIGSDTGVDDVPFYPYYFAKDLFAFTCFVLFFSVFVFFFPNLLNHPDNCIPADPMETPKHLVPEWYFLPFYAILRSIPHKAAGIVAMVGAILVMLVIPFSYTGYIRNTTYRPIFKLFYWLLAVSYTHLRAHETEADLVCRLLLE
;
A
#
# COMPACT_ATOMS: atom_id res chain seq x y z
N MET A 1 -16.59 -1.95 20.52
CA MET A 1 -16.26 -0.97 19.50
C MET A 1 -16.17 0.38 20.17
N HIS A 2 -14.95 0.92 20.27
CA HIS A 2 -14.68 2.11 21.09
C HIS A 2 -14.29 3.32 20.25
N TYR A 3 -14.09 3.17 18.94
CA TYR A 3 -13.79 4.27 18.01
C TYR A 3 -15.06 5.04 17.63
N THR A 4 -14.97 6.37 17.62
CA THR A 4 -16.09 7.25 17.24
C THR A 4 -15.67 8.11 16.03
N PRO A 5 -16.30 7.95 14.85
CA PRO A 5 -15.96 8.70 13.64
C PRO A 5 -16.57 10.13 13.66
N HIS A 6 -16.08 10.97 14.56
CA HIS A 6 -16.45 12.36 14.70
C HIS A 6 -15.22 13.21 14.89
N ILE A 7 -15.12 14.36 14.24
CA ILE A 7 -13.89 15.21 14.24
C ILE A 7 -13.43 15.60 15.63
N ASP A 8 -14.33 15.81 16.58
CA ASP A 8 -13.99 16.17 17.96
C ASP A 8 -13.69 14.97 18.84
N LEU A 9 -14.04 13.74 18.42
CA LEU A 9 -13.96 12.54 19.24
C LEU A 9 -13.03 11.46 18.66
N ALA A 10 -12.69 11.52 17.39
CA ALA A 10 -11.93 10.48 16.72
C ALA A 10 -10.56 10.26 17.39
N PHE A 11 -9.81 11.34 17.58
CA PHE A 11 -8.49 11.28 18.21
C PHE A 11 -8.57 10.77 19.66
N SER A 12 -9.42 11.35 20.47
CA SER A 12 -9.62 10.95 21.87
C SER A 12 -10.14 9.52 22.01
N SER A 13 -10.98 9.05 21.08
CA SER A 13 -11.44 7.65 21.07
C SER A 13 -10.32 6.66 20.77
N VAL A 14 -9.35 7.02 19.92
CA VAL A 14 -8.13 6.20 19.69
C VAL A 14 -7.24 6.20 20.92
N GLU A 15 -7.06 7.35 21.59
CA GLU A 15 -6.33 7.42 22.87
C GLU A 15 -7.00 6.57 23.96
N HIS A 16 -8.33 6.64 24.08
CA HIS A 16 -9.09 5.78 24.98
C HIS A 16 -8.86 4.29 24.70
N ILE A 17 -8.88 3.87 23.42
CA ILE A 17 -8.53 2.49 23.04
C ILE A 17 -7.13 2.11 23.51
N MET A 18 -6.16 3.01 23.34
CA MET A 18 -4.76 2.74 23.69
C MET A 18 -4.51 2.65 25.20
N ARG A 19 -5.26 3.41 26.01
CA ARG A 19 -4.97 3.59 27.45
C ARG A 19 -5.93 2.83 28.37
N ASP A 20 -7.23 2.81 28.04
CA ASP A 20 -8.26 2.39 28.99
C ASP A 20 -8.91 1.06 28.61
N VAL A 21 -8.90 0.68 27.33
CA VAL A 21 -9.50 -0.59 26.87
C VAL A 21 -8.54 -1.75 27.09
N ASN A 22 -9.01 -2.82 27.70
CA ASN A 22 -8.21 -4.02 27.91
C ASN A 22 -7.69 -4.60 26.58
N ASN A 23 -6.36 -4.71 26.47
CA ASN A 23 -5.65 -5.13 25.25
C ASN A 23 -5.88 -4.20 24.03
N GLY A 24 -6.46 -3.01 24.22
CA GLY A 24 -6.71 -2.06 23.14
C GLY A 24 -5.43 -1.62 22.46
N TRP A 25 -4.37 -1.34 23.24
CA TRP A 25 -3.03 -1.04 22.73
C TRP A 25 -2.49 -2.14 21.81
N LEU A 26 -2.69 -3.40 22.17
CA LEU A 26 -2.22 -4.55 21.40
C LEU A 26 -2.93 -4.63 20.04
N ILE A 27 -4.26 -4.54 20.04
CA ILE A 27 -5.08 -4.55 18.81
C ILE A 27 -4.71 -3.35 17.93
N ARG A 28 -4.53 -2.17 18.51
CA ARG A 28 -4.16 -0.96 17.77
C ARG A 28 -2.76 -1.11 17.12
N TYR A 29 -1.77 -1.62 17.86
CA TYR A 29 -0.42 -1.83 17.31
C TYR A 29 -0.36 -2.96 16.28
N ILE A 30 -1.09 -4.05 16.49
CA ILE A 30 -1.26 -5.12 15.47
C ILE A 30 -1.87 -4.52 14.19
N HIS A 31 -2.90 -3.68 14.32
CA HIS A 31 -3.56 -3.06 13.16
C HIS A 31 -2.65 -2.09 12.43
N ALA A 32 -2.02 -1.15 13.13
CA ALA A 32 -1.17 -0.13 12.53
C ALA A 32 0.10 -0.72 11.88
N ASN A 33 0.82 -1.57 12.61
CA ASN A 33 2.00 -2.26 12.06
C ASN A 33 1.60 -3.32 11.02
N GLY A 34 0.42 -3.93 11.18
CA GLY A 34 -0.15 -4.86 10.22
C GLY A 34 -0.33 -4.23 8.84
N ALA A 35 -0.74 -2.97 8.75
CA ALA A 35 -0.81 -2.25 7.48
C ALA A 35 0.56 -2.20 6.78
N SER A 36 1.62 -1.83 7.50
CA SER A 36 2.98 -1.84 6.98
C SER A 36 3.45 -3.23 6.55
N MET A 37 3.18 -4.25 7.37
CA MET A 37 3.53 -5.64 7.04
C MET A 37 2.79 -6.15 5.81
N PHE A 38 1.54 -5.75 5.64
CA PHE A 38 0.74 -6.08 4.47
C PHE A 38 1.40 -5.55 3.18
N PHE A 39 1.86 -4.29 3.19
CA PHE A 39 2.57 -3.71 2.05
C PHE A 39 3.93 -4.38 1.81
N ILE A 40 4.71 -4.70 2.83
CA ILE A 40 5.98 -5.45 2.68
C ILE A 40 5.75 -6.76 1.93
N VAL A 41 4.75 -7.53 2.38
CA VAL A 41 4.45 -8.85 1.79
C VAL A 41 3.90 -8.71 0.37
N VAL A 42 2.99 -7.75 0.13
CA VAL A 42 2.39 -7.54 -1.20
C VAL A 42 3.42 -7.02 -2.20
N TYR A 43 4.29 -6.09 -1.82
CA TYR A 43 5.39 -5.67 -2.70
C TYR A 43 6.33 -6.81 -3.03
N SER A 44 6.72 -7.61 -2.04
CA SER A 44 7.54 -8.81 -2.27
C SER A 44 6.84 -9.79 -3.20
N HIS A 45 5.52 -9.97 -3.05
CA HIS A 45 4.69 -10.81 -3.90
C HIS A 45 4.63 -10.30 -5.35
N ILE A 46 4.45 -9.01 -5.56
CA ILE A 46 4.44 -8.39 -6.90
C ILE A 46 5.83 -8.52 -7.55
N PHE A 47 6.90 -8.16 -6.86
CA PHE A 47 8.25 -8.27 -7.38
C PHE A 47 8.64 -9.73 -7.69
N ARG A 48 8.22 -10.68 -6.86
CA ARG A 48 8.39 -12.10 -7.12
C ARG A 48 7.65 -12.53 -8.41
N GLY A 49 6.41 -12.06 -8.58
CA GLY A 49 5.60 -12.33 -9.78
C GLY A 49 6.24 -11.76 -11.05
N LEU A 50 6.81 -10.55 -10.97
CA LEU A 50 7.57 -9.94 -12.06
C LEU A 50 8.84 -10.75 -12.39
N TYR A 51 9.62 -11.11 -11.35
CA TYR A 51 10.88 -11.83 -11.54
C TYR A 51 10.69 -13.17 -12.22
N TYR A 52 9.72 -13.95 -11.80
CA TYR A 52 9.47 -15.29 -12.33
C TYR A 52 8.51 -15.33 -13.52
N GLY A 53 8.06 -14.17 -14.03
CA GLY A 53 7.14 -14.09 -15.17
C GLY A 53 5.77 -14.69 -14.88
N SER A 54 5.32 -14.66 -13.63
CA SER A 54 4.04 -15.25 -13.21
C SER A 54 2.82 -14.50 -13.78
N TYR A 55 3.03 -13.32 -14.38
CA TYR A 55 2.01 -12.52 -15.05
C TYR A 55 1.75 -12.95 -16.50
N MET A 56 2.62 -13.80 -17.07
CA MET A 56 2.52 -14.22 -18.49
C MET A 56 1.39 -15.21 -18.70
N GLN A 57 1.01 -15.36 -19.96
CA GLN A 57 -0.03 -16.32 -20.38
C GLN A 57 0.24 -17.72 -19.80
N PRO A 58 -0.79 -18.42 -19.25
CA PRO A 58 -2.23 -18.09 -19.28
C PRO A 58 -2.73 -17.29 -18.07
N ARG A 59 -1.85 -16.72 -17.23
CA ARG A 59 -2.16 -16.15 -15.92
C ARG A 59 -2.41 -14.63 -15.94
N GLN A 60 -2.79 -14.05 -17.10
CA GLN A 60 -3.03 -12.60 -17.20
C GLN A 60 -4.16 -12.14 -16.26
N LEU A 61 -5.26 -12.86 -16.19
CA LEU A 61 -6.39 -12.51 -15.32
C LEU A 61 -6.02 -12.62 -13.84
N LEU A 62 -5.20 -13.61 -13.48
CA LEU A 62 -4.64 -13.74 -12.13
C LEU A 62 -3.85 -12.50 -11.76
N TRP A 63 -2.97 -12.03 -12.62
CA TRP A 63 -2.18 -10.82 -12.37
C TRP A 63 -3.08 -9.57 -12.29
N CYS A 64 -4.01 -9.38 -13.24
CA CYS A 64 -4.91 -8.22 -13.23
C CYS A 64 -5.79 -8.17 -11.99
N SER A 65 -6.31 -9.30 -11.52
CA SER A 65 -7.07 -9.36 -10.25
C SER A 65 -6.20 -8.94 -9.06
N GLY A 66 -4.92 -9.34 -9.04
CA GLY A 66 -3.94 -8.90 -8.02
C GLY A 66 -3.69 -7.40 -8.05
N VAL A 67 -3.57 -6.79 -9.24
CA VAL A 67 -3.41 -5.32 -9.36
C VAL A 67 -4.66 -4.58 -8.87
N ILE A 68 -5.86 -5.08 -9.12
CA ILE A 68 -7.11 -4.51 -8.60
C ILE A 68 -7.12 -4.58 -7.07
N ILE A 69 -6.76 -5.73 -6.49
CA ILE A 69 -6.63 -5.89 -5.03
C ILE A 69 -5.61 -4.88 -4.47
N PHE A 70 -4.47 -4.70 -5.12
CA PHE A 70 -3.45 -3.75 -4.71
C PHE A 70 -3.95 -2.30 -4.69
N ILE A 71 -4.70 -1.87 -5.72
CA ILE A 71 -5.31 -0.53 -5.78
C ILE A 71 -6.31 -0.33 -4.63
N LEU A 72 -7.18 -1.32 -4.38
CA LEU A 72 -8.14 -1.26 -3.28
C LEU A 72 -7.45 -1.26 -1.91
N MET A 73 -6.36 -2.00 -1.77
CA MET A 73 -5.54 -2.00 -0.55
C MET A 73 -4.90 -0.64 -0.30
N MET A 74 -4.37 0.03 -1.33
CA MET A 74 -3.84 1.40 -1.21
C MET A 74 -4.94 2.36 -0.74
N GLY A 75 -6.12 2.31 -1.33
CA GLY A 75 -7.26 3.13 -0.92
C GLY A 75 -7.70 2.83 0.52
N THR A 76 -7.76 1.56 0.89
CA THR A 76 -8.11 1.12 2.26
C THR A 76 -7.12 1.67 3.28
N ALA A 77 -5.82 1.53 3.02
CA ALA A 77 -4.77 2.01 3.92
C ALA A 77 -4.80 3.54 4.06
N PHE A 78 -4.96 4.26 2.96
CA PHE A 78 -5.07 5.72 2.98
C PHE A 78 -6.25 6.19 3.84
N MET A 79 -7.45 5.65 3.60
CA MET A 79 -8.62 6.02 4.40
C MET A 79 -8.45 5.65 5.87
N GLY A 80 -7.84 4.49 6.17
CA GLY A 80 -7.56 4.05 7.54
C GLY A 80 -6.59 4.99 8.28
N TYR A 81 -5.59 5.52 7.57
CA TYR A 81 -4.65 6.48 8.14
C TYR A 81 -5.30 7.82 8.50
N VAL A 82 -6.37 8.19 7.84
CA VAL A 82 -7.13 9.42 8.14
C VAL A 82 -7.95 9.29 9.42
N LEU A 83 -8.42 8.09 9.79
CA LEU A 83 -9.35 7.87 10.89
C LEU A 83 -8.88 8.32 12.27
N PRO A 84 -7.61 8.23 12.67
CA PRO A 84 -7.15 8.75 13.95
C PRO A 84 -7.32 10.27 14.12
N TRP A 85 -7.45 11.00 13.02
CA TRP A 85 -7.64 12.45 13.00
C TRP A 85 -6.50 13.21 13.70
N GLY A 86 -5.27 12.72 13.52
CA GLY A 86 -4.05 13.44 13.89
C GLY A 86 -3.62 14.43 12.79
N GLN A 87 -2.56 15.18 13.03
CA GLN A 87 -2.04 16.18 12.10
C GLN A 87 -1.72 15.59 10.72
N MET A 88 -1.04 14.45 10.66
CA MET A 88 -0.73 13.80 9.39
C MET A 88 -1.98 13.21 8.72
N SER A 89 -2.96 12.75 9.51
CA SER A 89 -4.25 12.28 9.00
C SER A 89 -5.01 13.36 8.25
N PHE A 90 -5.16 14.52 8.87
CA PHE A 90 -5.89 15.65 8.32
C PHE A 90 -5.21 16.25 7.10
N TRP A 91 -3.92 16.60 7.24
CA TRP A 91 -3.18 17.25 6.17
C TRP A 91 -2.86 16.31 5.01
N GLY A 92 -2.59 15.03 5.31
CA GLY A 92 -2.46 13.99 4.28
C GLY A 92 -3.74 13.82 3.47
N ALA A 93 -4.90 13.77 4.13
CA ALA A 93 -6.19 13.71 3.44
C ALA A 93 -6.43 14.95 2.59
N THR A 94 -6.15 16.16 3.10
CA THR A 94 -6.29 17.42 2.37
C THR A 94 -5.47 17.43 1.09
N VAL A 95 -4.19 17.06 1.16
CA VAL A 95 -3.30 17.08 0.00
C VAL A 95 -3.68 16.01 -1.02
N ILE A 96 -3.85 14.76 -0.60
CA ILE A 96 -4.12 13.64 -1.51
C ILE A 96 -5.45 13.82 -2.24
N THR A 97 -6.50 14.20 -1.52
CA THR A 97 -7.82 14.40 -2.15
C THR A 97 -7.85 15.62 -3.07
N SER A 98 -7.09 16.68 -2.73
CA SER A 98 -6.97 17.87 -3.59
C SER A 98 -6.23 17.60 -4.91
N LEU A 99 -5.54 16.47 -5.08
CA LEU A 99 -4.93 16.11 -6.35
C LEU A 99 -5.97 15.98 -7.47
N ALA A 100 -7.19 15.57 -7.15
CA ALA A 100 -8.26 15.45 -8.13
C ALA A 100 -8.60 16.78 -8.82
N THR A 101 -8.29 17.95 -8.22
CA THR A 101 -8.50 19.27 -8.87
C THR A 101 -7.68 19.45 -10.15
N ALA A 102 -6.66 18.61 -10.39
CA ALA A 102 -5.90 18.64 -11.64
C ALA A 102 -6.68 18.07 -12.83
N ILE A 103 -7.79 17.37 -12.60
CA ILE A 103 -8.67 16.88 -13.66
C ILE A 103 -9.48 18.08 -14.19
N PRO A 104 -9.33 18.43 -15.49
CA PRO A 104 -10.05 19.57 -16.05
C PRO A 104 -11.57 19.39 -15.91
N ILE A 105 -12.29 20.50 -15.67
CA ILE A 105 -13.74 20.60 -15.61
C ILE A 105 -14.38 19.91 -14.40
N ILE A 106 -14.07 18.64 -14.15
CA ILE A 106 -14.74 17.81 -13.13
C ILE A 106 -13.95 17.67 -11.82
N GLY A 107 -12.68 18.11 -11.78
CA GLY A 107 -11.81 17.88 -10.62
C GLY A 107 -12.31 18.54 -9.36
N GLN A 108 -12.70 19.81 -9.40
CA GLN A 108 -13.24 20.52 -8.23
C GLN A 108 -14.57 19.90 -7.74
N PRO A 109 -15.57 19.66 -8.60
CA PRO A 109 -16.78 18.93 -8.21
C PRO A 109 -16.52 17.56 -7.53
N ILE A 110 -15.51 16.82 -7.97
CA ILE A 110 -15.11 15.55 -7.32
C ILE A 110 -14.60 15.80 -5.91
N VAL A 111 -13.76 16.81 -5.72
CA VAL A 111 -13.20 17.15 -4.41
C VAL A 111 -14.30 17.61 -3.46
N ASP A 112 -15.18 18.51 -3.90
CA ASP A 112 -16.30 19.03 -3.10
C ASP A 112 -17.25 17.89 -2.70
N TRP A 113 -17.53 16.99 -3.63
CA TRP A 113 -18.30 15.78 -3.34
C TRP A 113 -17.59 14.87 -2.34
N LEU A 114 -16.28 14.65 -2.49
CA LEU A 114 -15.51 13.77 -1.60
C LEU A 114 -15.42 14.36 -0.19
N TRP A 115 -15.18 15.64 -0.08
CA TRP A 115 -15.13 16.32 1.22
C TRP A 115 -16.52 16.47 1.86
N GLY A 116 -17.57 16.61 1.05
CA GLY A 116 -18.92 16.93 1.53
C GLY A 116 -19.03 18.36 2.02
N GLY A 117 -18.18 19.24 1.50
CA GLY A 117 -18.09 20.67 1.83
C GLY A 117 -16.87 21.30 1.16
N PHE A 118 -16.46 22.46 1.62
CA PHE A 118 -15.34 23.23 1.04
C PHE A 118 -13.97 22.82 1.61
N THR A 119 -13.95 22.04 2.69
CA THR A 119 -12.74 21.55 3.36
C THR A 119 -12.97 20.14 3.89
N ILE A 120 -11.89 19.44 4.25
CA ILE A 120 -11.95 18.21 5.01
C ILE A 120 -12.70 18.45 6.32
N ASN A 121 -13.72 17.65 6.59
CA ASN A 121 -14.63 17.84 7.72
C ASN A 121 -15.23 16.50 8.20
N ASN A 122 -16.23 16.60 9.08
CA ASN A 122 -16.91 15.44 9.64
C ASN A 122 -17.56 14.52 8.57
N ALA A 123 -18.08 15.07 7.48
CA ALA A 123 -18.63 14.28 6.39
C ALA A 123 -17.55 13.45 5.69
N THR A 124 -16.36 14.01 5.48
CA THR A 124 -15.19 13.29 4.94
C THR A 124 -14.79 12.13 5.86
N LEU A 125 -14.64 12.39 7.15
CA LEU A 125 -14.25 11.39 8.13
C LEU A 125 -15.23 10.21 8.17
N ASN A 126 -16.54 10.47 8.18
CA ASN A 126 -17.57 9.43 8.19
C ASN A 126 -17.58 8.60 6.90
N ARG A 127 -17.38 9.21 5.74
CA ARG A 127 -17.26 8.50 4.46
C ARG A 127 -16.05 7.59 4.45
N PHE A 128 -14.92 8.09 4.93
CA PHE A 128 -13.68 7.29 5.00
C PHE A 128 -13.80 6.16 6.01
N PHE A 129 -14.46 6.38 7.13
CA PHE A 129 -14.75 5.31 8.07
C PHE A 129 -15.60 4.20 7.44
N SER A 130 -16.69 4.55 6.76
CA SER A 130 -17.59 3.59 6.13
C SER A 130 -16.88 2.79 5.03
N LEU A 131 -16.09 3.45 4.20
CA LEU A 131 -15.35 2.81 3.12
C LEU A 131 -14.19 1.95 3.67
N HIS A 132 -13.46 2.43 4.68
CA HIS A 132 -12.40 1.66 5.32
C HIS A 132 -12.95 0.38 5.99
N PHE A 133 -14.18 0.44 6.51
CA PHE A 133 -14.84 -0.73 7.07
C PHE A 133 -15.27 -1.75 6.00
N VAL A 134 -15.80 -1.30 4.86
CA VAL A 134 -16.34 -2.17 3.80
C VAL A 134 -15.27 -2.74 2.89
N LEU A 135 -14.26 -1.95 2.51
CA LEU A 135 -13.26 -2.37 1.51
C LEU A 135 -12.48 -3.63 1.87
N PRO A 136 -12.08 -3.90 3.12
CA PRO A 136 -11.44 -5.17 3.48
C PRO A 136 -12.27 -6.40 3.14
N PHE A 137 -13.60 -6.34 3.25
CA PHE A 137 -14.48 -7.45 2.85
C PHE A 137 -14.53 -7.61 1.33
N VAL A 138 -14.51 -6.50 0.58
CA VAL A 138 -14.40 -6.53 -0.89
C VAL A 138 -13.06 -7.14 -1.29
N ILE A 139 -11.96 -6.73 -0.65
CA ILE A 139 -10.62 -7.29 -0.88
C ILE A 139 -10.60 -8.79 -0.56
N ALA A 140 -11.21 -9.22 0.54
CA ALA A 140 -11.31 -10.64 0.89
C ALA A 140 -12.07 -11.43 -0.19
N GLY A 141 -13.19 -10.93 -0.68
CA GLY A 141 -13.94 -11.55 -1.79
C GLY A 141 -13.12 -11.63 -3.09
N LEU A 142 -12.41 -10.56 -3.44
CA LEU A 142 -11.51 -10.55 -4.60
C LEU A 142 -10.31 -11.48 -4.41
N THR A 143 -9.82 -11.66 -3.19
CA THR A 143 -8.75 -12.62 -2.88
C THR A 143 -9.22 -14.05 -3.14
N VAL A 144 -10.46 -14.39 -2.81
CA VAL A 144 -11.04 -15.71 -3.16
C VAL A 144 -11.06 -15.90 -4.68
N ILE A 145 -11.47 -14.88 -5.45
CA ILE A 145 -11.42 -14.91 -6.92
C ILE A 145 -9.98 -15.06 -7.41
N HIS A 146 -9.04 -14.33 -6.84
CA HIS A 146 -7.61 -14.41 -7.17
C HIS A 146 -7.06 -15.82 -6.96
N LEU A 147 -7.41 -16.47 -5.86
CA LEU A 147 -7.05 -17.86 -5.57
C LEU A 147 -7.74 -18.85 -6.53
N ALA A 148 -8.99 -18.64 -6.89
CA ALA A 148 -9.69 -19.46 -7.86
C ALA A 148 -9.01 -19.39 -9.25
N LEU A 149 -8.59 -18.21 -9.68
CA LEU A 149 -7.81 -18.01 -10.91
C LEU A 149 -6.43 -18.69 -10.83
N LEU A 150 -5.78 -18.67 -9.66
CA LEU A 150 -4.54 -19.40 -9.46
C LEU A 150 -4.75 -20.91 -9.59
N HIS A 151 -5.80 -21.44 -8.98
CA HIS A 151 -6.11 -22.87 -9.02
C HIS A 151 -6.45 -23.37 -10.43
N LYS A 152 -7.01 -22.51 -11.28
CA LYS A 152 -7.33 -22.85 -12.67
C LYS A 152 -6.09 -23.25 -13.49
N ASP A 153 -5.01 -22.47 -13.37
CA ASP A 153 -3.82 -22.62 -14.22
C ASP A 153 -2.61 -23.13 -13.42
N GLY A 154 -2.73 -23.28 -12.09
CA GLY A 154 -1.67 -23.70 -11.17
C GLY A 154 -0.58 -22.65 -10.97
N SER A 155 0.39 -22.97 -10.10
CA SER A 155 1.56 -22.13 -9.80
C SER A 155 2.57 -22.15 -10.94
N THR A 156 3.36 -21.08 -11.08
CA THR A 156 4.45 -21.02 -12.06
C THR A 156 5.69 -21.68 -11.47
N SER A 157 6.33 -22.55 -12.24
CA SER A 157 7.64 -23.12 -11.87
C SER A 157 8.72 -22.02 -11.83
N PRO A 158 9.55 -21.93 -10.77
CA PRO A 158 10.65 -20.98 -10.70
C PRO A 158 11.70 -21.12 -11.79
N ILE A 159 11.87 -22.32 -12.32
CA ILE A 159 12.80 -22.62 -13.43
C ILE A 159 12.17 -22.41 -14.81
N GLY A 160 10.87 -22.11 -14.86
CA GLY A 160 10.14 -21.82 -16.12
C GLY A 160 9.77 -23.04 -16.94
N SER A 161 9.99 -24.27 -16.45
CA SER A 161 9.59 -25.51 -17.09
C SER A 161 8.26 -26.03 -16.53
N ASP A 162 7.39 -26.52 -17.39
CA ASP A 162 6.15 -27.20 -16.99
C ASP A 162 6.41 -28.73 -17.02
N THR A 163 7.24 -29.22 -16.10
CA THR A 163 7.54 -30.65 -15.99
C THR A 163 6.71 -31.26 -14.87
N GLY A 164 5.53 -31.76 -15.19
CA GLY A 164 4.69 -32.51 -14.23
C GLY A 164 5.27 -33.84 -13.77
N VAL A 165 6.49 -34.19 -14.22
CA VAL A 165 7.19 -35.43 -13.84
C VAL A 165 7.93 -35.31 -12.52
N ASP A 166 8.37 -34.11 -12.14
CA ASP A 166 9.17 -33.86 -10.93
C ASP A 166 8.36 -33.11 -9.84
N ASP A 167 7.06 -33.23 -9.84
CA ASP A 167 6.21 -32.61 -8.85
C ASP A 167 6.19 -33.43 -7.55
N VAL A 168 6.22 -32.73 -6.42
CA VAL A 168 6.03 -33.32 -5.11
C VAL A 168 4.66 -32.89 -4.53
N PRO A 169 4.01 -33.74 -3.72
CA PRO A 169 2.74 -33.37 -3.09
C PRO A 169 2.86 -32.12 -2.24
N PHE A 170 1.80 -31.30 -2.21
CA PHE A 170 1.78 -30.14 -1.32
C PHE A 170 1.97 -30.53 0.15
N TYR A 171 1.22 -31.53 0.62
CA TYR A 171 1.40 -32.09 1.95
C TYR A 171 2.28 -33.37 1.90
N PRO A 172 3.28 -33.52 2.78
CA PRO A 172 3.66 -32.59 3.86
C PRO A 172 4.69 -31.52 3.46
N TYR A 173 5.27 -31.57 2.25
CA TYR A 173 6.49 -30.83 1.89
C TYR A 173 6.28 -29.30 1.87
N TYR A 174 5.38 -28.82 1.04
CA TYR A 174 5.10 -27.37 0.93
C TYR A 174 4.31 -26.85 2.13
N PHE A 175 3.48 -27.68 2.74
CA PHE A 175 2.80 -27.32 3.98
C PHE A 175 3.82 -26.99 5.10
N ALA A 176 4.84 -27.84 5.31
CA ALA A 176 5.86 -27.61 6.33
C ALA A 176 6.70 -26.36 5.99
N LYS A 177 7.04 -26.16 4.71
CA LYS A 177 7.78 -24.97 4.24
C LYS A 177 6.99 -23.69 4.42
N ASP A 178 5.71 -23.69 4.11
CA ASP A 178 4.83 -22.51 4.28
C ASP A 178 4.62 -22.22 5.77
N LEU A 179 4.45 -23.24 6.61
CA LEU A 179 4.34 -23.07 8.06
C LEU A 179 5.61 -22.44 8.65
N PHE A 180 6.79 -22.89 8.21
CA PHE A 180 8.06 -22.28 8.62
C PHE A 180 8.15 -20.81 8.20
N ALA A 181 7.84 -20.49 6.94
CA ALA A 181 7.84 -19.11 6.44
C ALA A 181 6.85 -18.23 7.18
N PHE A 182 5.64 -18.74 7.46
CA PHE A 182 4.63 -18.05 8.25
C PHE A 182 5.12 -17.79 9.68
N THR A 183 5.75 -18.75 10.33
CA THR A 183 6.31 -18.58 11.67
C THR A 183 7.40 -17.50 11.68
N CYS A 184 8.32 -17.52 10.72
CA CYS A 184 9.33 -16.47 10.57
C CYS A 184 8.69 -15.08 10.39
N PHE A 185 7.64 -15.00 9.58
CA PHE A 185 6.89 -13.74 9.39
C PHE A 185 6.22 -13.26 10.68
N VAL A 186 5.57 -14.15 11.43
CA VAL A 186 4.94 -13.80 12.70
C VAL A 186 5.98 -13.32 13.72
N LEU A 187 7.14 -13.98 13.81
CA LEU A 187 8.24 -13.52 14.66
C LEU A 187 8.73 -12.12 14.25
N PHE A 188 8.95 -11.89 12.96
CA PHE A 188 9.36 -10.59 12.44
C PHE A 188 8.31 -9.49 12.76
N PHE A 189 7.04 -9.77 12.52
CA PHE A 189 5.94 -8.86 12.85
C PHE A 189 5.87 -8.55 14.35
N SER A 190 6.04 -9.57 15.19
CA SER A 190 6.03 -9.44 16.65
C SER A 190 7.09 -8.47 17.17
N VAL A 191 8.25 -8.38 16.50
CA VAL A 191 9.29 -7.41 16.87
C VAL A 191 8.75 -5.98 16.76
N PHE A 192 8.01 -5.65 15.72
CA PHE A 192 7.40 -4.31 15.60
C PHE A 192 6.28 -4.10 16.62
N VAL A 193 5.41 -5.08 16.82
CA VAL A 193 4.28 -4.91 17.73
C VAL A 193 4.72 -4.73 19.18
N PHE A 194 5.73 -5.49 19.63
CA PHE A 194 6.09 -5.55 21.05
C PHE A 194 7.31 -4.69 21.42
N PHE A 195 8.25 -4.48 20.50
CA PHE A 195 9.50 -3.80 20.83
C PHE A 195 9.65 -2.44 20.15
N PHE A 196 9.12 -2.28 18.93
CA PHE A 196 9.24 -1.06 18.15
C PHE A 196 7.91 -0.59 17.53
N PRO A 197 6.82 -0.45 18.33
CA PRO A 197 5.47 -0.25 17.79
C PRO A 197 5.27 1.05 17.02
N ASN A 198 6.08 2.07 17.27
CA ASN A 198 5.98 3.39 16.65
C ASN A 198 7.07 3.66 15.60
N LEU A 199 7.95 2.68 15.30
CA LEU A 199 9.08 2.87 14.37
C LEU A 199 8.63 3.23 12.94
N LEU A 200 7.48 2.70 12.52
CA LEU A 200 6.94 2.89 11.17
C LEU A 200 5.88 3.99 11.09
N ASN A 201 5.56 4.64 12.20
CA ASN A 201 4.57 5.71 12.30
C ASN A 201 5.23 7.09 12.26
N HIS A 202 4.49 8.08 11.74
CA HIS A 202 4.95 9.47 11.80
C HIS A 202 4.61 10.09 13.16
N PRO A 203 5.58 10.74 13.87
CA PRO A 203 5.35 11.28 15.21
C PRO A 203 4.27 12.37 15.25
N ASP A 204 4.17 13.23 14.23
CA ASP A 204 3.17 14.31 14.18
C ASP A 204 1.73 13.77 14.12
N ASN A 205 1.53 12.49 13.80
CA ASN A 205 0.19 11.89 13.86
C ASN A 205 -0.26 11.50 15.28
N CYS A 206 0.61 11.71 16.27
CA CYS A 206 0.28 11.64 17.70
C CYS A 206 -0.21 12.97 18.27
N ILE A 207 -0.34 14.01 17.44
CA ILE A 207 -0.87 15.32 17.77
C ILE A 207 -2.26 15.45 17.16
N PRO A 208 -3.28 15.91 17.91
CA PRO A 208 -4.62 16.16 17.34
C PRO A 208 -4.56 17.08 16.13
N ALA A 209 -5.45 16.84 15.15
CA ALA A 209 -5.50 17.67 13.94
C ALA A 209 -5.83 19.12 14.26
N ASP A 210 -4.98 20.05 13.82
CA ASP A 210 -5.20 21.47 13.82
C ASP A 210 -5.24 22.00 12.37
N PRO A 211 -6.42 22.43 11.88
CA PRO A 211 -6.55 22.99 10.55
C PRO A 211 -5.78 24.30 10.33
N MET A 212 -5.38 24.99 11.41
CA MET A 212 -4.70 26.29 11.35
C MET A 212 -3.17 26.15 11.34
N GLU A 213 -2.65 24.96 11.68
CA GLU A 213 -1.20 24.71 11.77
C GLU A 213 -0.80 23.57 10.83
N THR A 214 -0.15 23.93 9.71
CA THR A 214 0.37 22.91 8.77
C THR A 214 1.69 22.32 9.28
N PRO A 215 1.82 20.98 9.34
CA PRO A 215 3.09 20.34 9.70
C PRO A 215 4.24 20.77 8.78
N LYS A 216 5.44 20.97 9.34
CA LYS A 216 6.63 21.38 8.58
C LYS A 216 7.04 20.33 7.53
N HIS A 217 6.84 19.06 7.84
CA HIS A 217 7.17 17.93 6.98
C HIS A 217 5.93 17.06 6.72
N LEU A 218 5.27 17.30 5.61
CA LEU A 218 4.09 16.54 5.21
C LEU A 218 4.49 15.49 4.18
N VAL A 219 4.72 14.28 4.63
CA VAL A 219 5.09 13.13 3.81
C VAL A 219 4.07 12.00 3.98
N PRO A 220 3.76 11.24 2.94
CA PRO A 220 2.91 10.07 3.06
C PRO A 220 3.63 8.94 3.81
N GLU A 221 2.88 7.94 4.23
CA GLU A 221 3.43 6.70 4.80
C GLU A 221 4.45 6.06 3.84
N TRP A 222 5.46 5.39 4.41
CA TRP A 222 6.64 4.87 3.69
C TRP A 222 6.29 4.03 2.45
N TYR A 223 5.17 3.31 2.47
CA TYR A 223 4.74 2.46 1.36
C TYR A 223 4.14 3.25 0.18
N PHE A 224 3.83 4.51 0.35
CA PHE A 224 3.40 5.42 -0.72
C PHE A 224 4.54 6.30 -1.26
N LEU A 225 5.68 6.38 -0.59
CA LEU A 225 6.79 7.26 -0.97
C LEU A 225 7.26 7.07 -2.42
N PRO A 226 7.37 5.86 -3.00
CA PRO A 226 7.78 5.71 -4.39
C PRO A 226 6.83 6.39 -5.37
N PHE A 227 5.53 6.33 -5.13
CA PHE A 227 4.51 6.99 -5.96
C PHE A 227 4.52 8.51 -5.74
N TYR A 228 4.73 8.94 -4.51
CA TYR A 228 4.88 10.35 -4.17
C TYR A 228 6.12 10.96 -4.82
N ALA A 229 7.24 10.25 -4.85
CA ALA A 229 8.45 10.69 -5.54
C ALA A 229 8.23 10.84 -7.06
N ILE A 230 7.50 9.92 -7.70
CA ILE A 230 7.09 10.06 -9.11
C ILE A 230 6.23 11.32 -9.30
N LEU A 231 5.26 11.54 -8.41
CA LEU A 231 4.41 12.74 -8.45
C LEU A 231 5.23 14.03 -8.39
N ARG A 232 6.20 14.10 -7.46
CA ARG A 232 7.04 15.29 -7.23
C ARG A 232 8.13 15.52 -8.27
N SER A 233 8.58 14.46 -8.94
CA SER A 233 9.65 14.57 -9.97
C SER A 233 9.25 15.41 -11.18
N ILE A 234 7.94 15.60 -11.40
CA ILE A 234 7.40 16.36 -12.53
C ILE A 234 6.82 17.68 -12.02
N PRO A 235 7.36 18.85 -12.41
CA PRO A 235 6.91 20.14 -11.89
C PRO A 235 5.45 20.50 -12.21
N HIS A 236 4.91 19.95 -13.31
CA HIS A 236 3.53 20.21 -13.73
C HIS A 236 2.56 19.27 -13.01
N LYS A 237 1.66 19.81 -12.18
CA LYS A 237 0.74 19.07 -11.32
C LYS A 237 -0.02 17.94 -12.05
N ALA A 238 -0.68 18.26 -13.16
CA ALA A 238 -1.45 17.25 -13.91
C ALA A 238 -0.55 16.16 -14.50
N ALA A 239 0.63 16.51 -15.03
CA ALA A 239 1.56 15.53 -15.59
C ALA A 239 2.15 14.62 -14.49
N GLY A 240 2.46 15.16 -13.31
CA GLY A 240 2.88 14.36 -12.15
C GLY A 240 1.83 13.33 -11.73
N ILE A 241 0.56 13.73 -11.70
CA ILE A 241 -0.56 12.81 -11.38
C ILE A 241 -0.71 11.74 -12.46
N VAL A 242 -0.67 12.12 -13.74
CA VAL A 242 -0.74 11.14 -14.85
C VAL A 242 0.43 10.14 -14.75
N ALA A 243 1.63 10.59 -14.44
CA ALA A 243 2.78 9.70 -14.27
C ALA A 243 2.61 8.76 -13.06
N MET A 244 2.16 9.28 -11.92
CA MET A 244 1.92 8.48 -10.72
C MET A 244 0.83 7.42 -10.94
N VAL A 245 -0.31 7.80 -11.50
CA VAL A 245 -1.41 6.88 -11.82
C VAL A 245 -0.98 5.91 -12.92
N GLY A 246 -0.27 6.40 -13.94
CA GLY A 246 0.29 5.59 -15.01
C GLY A 246 1.24 4.50 -14.52
N ALA A 247 2.07 4.80 -13.50
CA ALA A 247 2.97 3.82 -12.89
C ALA A 247 2.22 2.64 -12.24
N ILE A 248 1.01 2.88 -11.74
CA ILE A 248 0.15 1.82 -11.21
C ILE A 248 -0.59 1.10 -12.35
N LEU A 249 -1.20 1.85 -13.26
CA LEU A 249 -2.02 1.28 -14.31
C LEU A 249 -1.21 0.50 -15.36
N VAL A 250 0.06 0.84 -15.57
CA VAL A 250 0.94 0.08 -16.47
C VAL A 250 1.05 -1.38 -16.06
N MET A 251 0.92 -1.70 -14.78
CA MET A 251 0.92 -3.09 -14.29
C MET A 251 -0.22 -3.92 -14.90
N LEU A 252 -1.36 -3.31 -15.25
CA LEU A 252 -2.46 -3.99 -15.96
C LEU A 252 -2.12 -4.30 -17.42
N VAL A 253 -1.19 -3.58 -18.02
CA VAL A 253 -0.79 -3.73 -19.42
C VAL A 253 0.33 -4.77 -19.58
N ILE A 254 1.19 -4.91 -18.57
CA ILE A 254 2.36 -5.82 -18.60
C ILE A 254 2.02 -7.25 -19.06
N PRO A 255 0.93 -7.91 -18.59
CA PRO A 255 0.61 -9.28 -18.99
C PRO A 255 0.35 -9.46 -20.50
N PHE A 256 -0.07 -8.39 -21.17
CA PHE A 256 -0.44 -8.38 -22.57
C PHE A 256 0.69 -7.90 -23.49
N SER A 257 1.76 -7.35 -22.91
CA SER A 257 2.88 -6.76 -23.65
C SER A 257 3.91 -7.79 -24.13
N TYR A 258 3.93 -8.98 -23.55
CA TYR A 258 4.92 -10.02 -23.84
C TYR A 258 4.27 -11.29 -24.40
N THR A 259 4.70 -11.67 -25.60
CA THR A 259 4.19 -12.85 -26.32
C THR A 259 5.20 -14.01 -26.40
N GLY A 260 6.39 -13.85 -25.80
CA GLY A 260 7.43 -14.89 -25.82
C GLY A 260 7.14 -16.06 -24.88
N TYR A 261 7.76 -17.21 -25.15
CA TYR A 261 7.58 -18.44 -24.38
C TYR A 261 8.53 -18.55 -23.17
N ILE A 262 9.61 -17.77 -23.15
CA ILE A 262 10.65 -17.87 -22.11
C ILE A 262 10.21 -17.08 -20.88
N ARG A 263 9.87 -17.76 -19.79
CA ARG A 263 9.43 -17.14 -18.53
C ARG A 263 10.59 -16.81 -17.60
N ASN A 264 11.55 -17.73 -17.48
CA ASN A 264 12.66 -17.59 -16.52
C ASN A 264 13.59 -16.44 -16.89
N THR A 265 13.81 -15.53 -15.93
CA THR A 265 14.70 -14.36 -16.06
C THR A 265 16.16 -14.74 -16.28
N THR A 266 16.58 -15.95 -15.91
CA THR A 266 17.94 -16.45 -16.19
C THR A 266 18.26 -16.44 -17.68
N TYR A 267 17.27 -16.71 -18.51
CA TYR A 267 17.39 -16.70 -19.98
C TYR A 267 16.94 -15.38 -20.62
N ARG A 268 16.73 -14.36 -19.82
CA ARG A 268 16.27 -13.02 -20.25
C ARG A 268 17.14 -11.94 -19.62
N PRO A 269 18.43 -11.84 -20.00
CA PRO A 269 19.39 -10.97 -19.31
C PRO A 269 19.00 -9.48 -19.37
N ILE A 270 18.47 -8.99 -20.48
CA ILE A 270 17.99 -7.60 -20.61
C ILE A 270 16.81 -7.35 -19.66
N PHE A 271 15.83 -8.24 -19.61
CA PHE A 271 14.72 -8.12 -18.67
C PHE A 271 15.20 -8.15 -17.21
N LYS A 272 16.16 -9.04 -16.88
CA LYS A 272 16.75 -9.11 -15.55
C LYS A 272 17.43 -7.79 -15.15
N LEU A 273 18.13 -7.15 -16.09
CA LEU A 273 18.74 -5.84 -15.87
C LEU A 273 17.65 -4.79 -15.52
N PHE A 274 16.62 -4.66 -16.35
CA PHE A 274 15.53 -3.73 -16.12
C PHE A 274 14.75 -4.03 -14.83
N TYR A 275 14.56 -5.29 -14.49
CA TYR A 275 13.97 -5.69 -13.21
C TYR A 275 14.77 -5.16 -12.02
N TRP A 276 16.09 -5.33 -12.03
CA TRP A 276 16.93 -4.84 -10.93
C TRP A 276 17.03 -3.31 -10.92
N LEU A 277 17.04 -2.67 -12.07
CA LEU A 277 16.95 -1.22 -12.16
C LEU A 277 15.63 -0.71 -11.56
N LEU A 278 14.51 -1.38 -11.85
CA LEU A 278 13.22 -1.04 -11.24
C LEU A 278 13.25 -1.23 -9.72
N ALA A 279 13.77 -2.34 -9.22
CA ALA A 279 13.84 -2.63 -7.79
C ALA A 279 14.71 -1.61 -7.06
N VAL A 280 15.87 -1.26 -7.63
CA VAL A 280 16.77 -0.24 -7.09
C VAL A 280 16.11 1.14 -7.14
N SER A 281 15.50 1.53 -8.28
CA SER A 281 14.81 2.82 -8.40
C SER A 281 13.68 2.94 -7.38
N TYR A 282 12.91 1.87 -7.17
CA TYR A 282 11.82 1.86 -6.19
C TYR A 282 12.33 2.10 -4.75
N THR A 283 13.45 1.50 -4.38
CA THR A 283 14.07 1.71 -3.07
C THR A 283 14.74 3.07 -2.94
N HIS A 284 15.39 3.57 -4.02
CA HIS A 284 16.00 4.90 -4.04
C HIS A 284 14.97 6.03 -3.98
N LEU A 285 13.88 5.93 -4.71
CA LEU A 285 12.79 6.91 -4.66
C LEU A 285 12.23 7.08 -3.24
N ARG A 286 12.19 5.98 -2.47
CA ARG A 286 11.86 6.03 -1.04
C ARG A 286 12.91 6.78 -0.22
N ALA A 287 14.20 6.51 -0.45
CA ALA A 287 15.30 7.09 0.32
C ALA A 287 15.46 8.61 0.08
N HIS A 288 15.31 9.06 -1.16
CA HIS A 288 15.44 10.48 -1.51
C HIS A 288 14.45 11.40 -0.79
N GLU A 289 13.23 10.96 -0.55
CA GLU A 289 12.26 11.75 0.21
C GLU A 289 12.67 11.84 1.69
N THR A 290 13.27 10.79 2.24
CA THR A 290 13.76 10.77 3.63
C THR A 290 15.02 11.63 3.81
N GLU A 291 15.92 11.64 2.82
CA GLU A 291 17.14 12.47 2.84
C GLU A 291 16.85 13.96 2.63
N ALA A 292 15.91 14.30 1.74
CA ALA A 292 15.48 15.69 1.55
C ALA A 292 14.91 16.29 2.84
N ASP A 293 14.19 15.48 3.63
CA ASP A 293 13.68 15.90 4.94
C ASP A 293 14.79 16.05 5.99
N LEU A 294 15.82 15.19 5.95
CA LEU A 294 17.00 15.31 6.83
C LEU A 294 17.85 16.54 6.49
N VAL A 295 18.07 16.81 5.21
CA VAL A 295 18.83 18.00 4.76
C VAL A 295 18.09 19.30 5.11
N CYS A 296 16.76 19.33 4.98
CA CYS A 296 15.98 20.49 5.43
C CYS A 296 16.08 20.71 6.94
N ARG A 297 16.11 19.65 7.75
CA ARG A 297 16.32 19.77 9.21
C ARG A 297 17.71 20.34 9.53
N LEU A 298 18.76 19.85 8.87
CA LEU A 298 20.14 20.32 9.08
C LEU A 298 20.39 21.75 8.58
N LEU A 299 19.55 22.28 7.69
CA LEU A 299 19.67 23.67 7.20
C LEU A 299 18.79 24.65 8.00
N LEU A 300 17.93 24.17 8.89
CA LEU A 300 17.03 24.97 9.74
C LEU A 300 17.48 25.02 11.20
N GLU A 301 18.48 24.22 11.62
CA GLU A 301 19.23 24.32 12.86
C GLU A 301 20.51 25.15 12.64
#